data_c5d68c92788980a3814dc8c0a63f48b8
#
_entry.id   c5d68c92788980a3814dc8c0a63f48b8
#
_cell.length_a   1.000
_cell.length_b   1.000
_cell.length_c   1.000
_cell.angle_alpha   90.00
_cell.angle_beta   90.00
_cell.angle_gamma   90.00
#
_symmetry.space_group_name_H-M   'P 1'
#
loop_
_entity.id
_entity.type
_entity.pdbx_description
1 polymer ?
#
loop_
_entity_poly.entity_id
_entity_poly.type
_entity_poly.pdbx_seq_one_letter_code
_entity_poly.pdbx_strand_id
1 'polypeptide(L)'
;IYHAPTNRFVAEFAGYGSFLRGEVLDENTVRTSLGELTGRSNAALIPGSQVDVLLRPEDVIADESAHLALPVTRRQFTGATILYHLRVGADETLLCQTDSHTNVVEGDVLRVRLATKHLVAFSINNE
;
A
#
# COMPACT_ATOMS: atom_id res chain seq x y z
N ILE A 1 9.28 -12.39 11.80
CA ILE A 1 9.06 -13.16 10.57
C ILE A 1 7.75 -12.74 9.94
N TYR A 2 7.84 -12.39 8.68
CA TYR A 2 6.67 -11.96 7.94
C TYR A 2 6.04 -13.15 7.22
N HIS A 3 4.75 -13.34 7.43
CA HIS A 3 3.99 -14.38 6.76
C HIS A 3 3.02 -13.72 5.79
N ALA A 4 3.26 -13.89 4.50
CA ALA A 4 2.37 -13.36 3.48
C ALA A 4 1.03 -14.11 3.53
N PRO A 5 -0.10 -13.40 3.40
CA PRO A 5 -1.39 -14.08 3.32
C PRO A 5 -1.50 -14.88 2.02
N THR A 6 -2.35 -15.89 2.02
CA THR A 6 -2.47 -16.80 0.88
C THR A 6 -3.37 -16.27 -0.22
N ASN A 7 -4.28 -15.34 0.10
CA ASN A 7 -5.11 -14.71 -0.89
C ASN A 7 -5.63 -13.38 -0.37
N ARG A 8 -6.20 -12.59 -1.27
CA ARG A 8 -6.68 -11.24 -0.95
C ARG A 8 -7.77 -11.25 0.13
N PHE A 9 -8.66 -12.22 0.09
CA PHE A 9 -9.73 -12.30 1.08
C PHE A 9 -9.16 -12.41 2.50
N VAL A 10 -8.17 -13.29 2.67
CA VAL A 10 -7.51 -13.47 3.97
C VAL A 10 -6.80 -12.20 4.37
N ALA A 11 -6.11 -11.55 3.44
CA ALA A 11 -5.38 -10.32 3.72
C ALA A 11 -6.33 -9.20 4.17
N GLU A 12 -7.45 -9.02 3.49
CA GLU A 12 -8.43 -8.00 3.86
C GLU A 12 -9.07 -8.29 5.20
N PHE A 13 -9.50 -9.53 5.40
CA PHE A 13 -10.17 -9.93 6.63
C PHE A 13 -9.24 -9.79 7.85
N ALA A 14 -7.97 -10.07 7.66
CA ALA A 14 -6.99 -9.98 8.75
C ALA A 14 -6.46 -8.56 8.97
N GLY A 15 -6.83 -7.60 8.12
CA GLY A 15 -6.40 -6.22 8.27
C GLY A 15 -4.92 -6.00 7.99
N TYR A 16 -4.36 -6.77 7.06
CA TYR A 16 -2.93 -6.66 6.75
C TYR A 16 -2.54 -5.35 6.07
N GLY A 17 -3.48 -4.67 5.46
CA GLY A 17 -3.17 -3.40 4.80
C GLY A 17 -4.17 -3.06 3.71
N SER A 18 -3.68 -2.36 2.70
CA SER A 18 -4.50 -1.90 1.60
C SER A 18 -4.01 -2.48 0.28
N PHE A 19 -4.87 -2.42 -0.73
CA PHE A 19 -4.57 -2.97 -2.05
C PHE A 19 -4.53 -1.88 -3.10
N LEU A 20 -3.52 -1.93 -3.97
CA LEU A 20 -3.47 -1.12 -5.17
C LEU A 20 -3.52 -2.02 -6.38
N ARG A 21 -4.35 -1.65 -7.36
CA ARG A 21 -4.40 -2.32 -8.64
C ARG A 21 -3.12 -2.04 -9.40
N GLY A 22 -2.54 -3.05 -10.04
CA GLY A 22 -1.35 -2.86 -10.83
C GLY A 22 -1.24 -3.79 -12.00
N GLU A 23 -0.33 -3.45 -12.89
CA GLU A 23 0.03 -4.27 -14.05
C GLU A 23 1.44 -4.79 -13.86
N VAL A 24 1.63 -6.09 -14.03
CA VAL A 24 2.94 -6.71 -13.91
C VAL A 24 3.80 -6.33 -15.12
N LEU A 25 4.97 -5.75 -14.86
CA LEU A 25 5.93 -5.40 -15.91
C LEU A 25 6.96 -6.49 -16.13
N ASP A 26 7.47 -7.06 -15.03
CA ASP A 26 8.40 -8.19 -15.07
C ASP A 26 8.25 -8.96 -13.76
N GLU A 27 9.12 -9.94 -13.54
CA GLU A 27 8.99 -10.85 -12.40
C GLU A 27 9.13 -10.16 -11.04
N ASN A 28 9.65 -8.92 -11.01
CA ASN A 28 9.89 -8.19 -9.77
C ASN A 28 9.26 -6.81 -9.74
N THR A 29 8.50 -6.43 -10.77
CA THR A 29 8.02 -5.05 -10.89
C THR A 29 6.56 -5.00 -11.27
N VAL A 30 5.80 -4.17 -10.56
CA VAL A 30 4.39 -3.92 -10.83
C VAL A 30 4.20 -2.42 -10.97
N ARG A 31 3.51 -2.00 -12.03
CA ARG A 31 3.14 -0.59 -12.23
C ARG A 31 1.80 -0.33 -11.59
N THR A 32 1.75 0.65 -10.69
CA THR A 32 0.51 1.08 -10.05
C THR A 32 0.24 2.54 -10.38
N SER A 33 -0.91 3.06 -9.95
CA SER A 33 -1.22 4.48 -10.11
C SER A 33 -0.26 5.39 -9.36
N LEU A 34 0.44 4.86 -8.37
CA LEU A 34 1.43 5.62 -7.59
C LEU A 34 2.86 5.41 -8.09
N GLY A 35 3.04 4.70 -9.20
CA GLY A 35 4.34 4.43 -9.77
C GLY A 35 4.70 2.96 -9.74
N GLU A 36 5.94 2.65 -10.08
CA GLU A 36 6.41 1.28 -10.15
C GLU A 36 6.89 0.82 -8.78
N LEU A 37 6.42 -0.36 -8.39
CA LEU A 37 6.84 -1.01 -7.15
C LEU A 37 7.71 -2.21 -7.52
N THR A 38 8.84 -2.32 -6.86
CA THR A 38 9.77 -3.45 -7.08
C THR A 38 9.96 -4.20 -5.78
N GLY A 39 10.25 -5.48 -5.90
CA GLY A 39 10.53 -6.29 -4.73
C GLY A 39 10.45 -7.77 -5.05
N ARG A 40 10.77 -8.58 -4.05
CA ARG A 40 10.66 -10.02 -4.17
C ARG A 40 9.19 -10.43 -4.07
N SER A 41 8.71 -11.14 -5.07
CA SER A 41 7.30 -11.52 -5.14
C SER A 41 6.99 -12.78 -4.33
N ASN A 42 5.77 -12.84 -3.80
CA ASN A 42 5.25 -14.02 -3.11
C ASN A 42 4.84 -15.14 -4.07
N ALA A 43 4.70 -14.83 -5.35
CA ALA A 43 4.28 -15.78 -6.37
C ALA A 43 4.88 -15.38 -7.70
N ALA A 44 4.79 -16.27 -8.68
CA ALA A 44 5.27 -15.97 -10.02
C ALA A 44 4.39 -14.88 -10.63
N LEU A 45 5.02 -13.78 -11.05
CA LEU A 45 4.33 -12.69 -11.71
C LEU A 45 4.44 -12.86 -13.22
N ILE A 46 3.29 -12.77 -13.89
CA ILE A 46 3.22 -12.94 -15.35
C ILE A 46 3.15 -11.55 -15.98
N PRO A 47 4.16 -11.16 -16.77
CA PRO A 47 4.14 -9.84 -17.40
C PRO A 47 2.86 -9.60 -18.21
N GLY A 48 2.29 -8.42 -18.04
CA GLY A 48 1.05 -8.02 -18.71
C GLY A 48 -0.21 -8.35 -17.92
N SER A 49 -0.11 -9.15 -16.84
CA SER A 49 -1.29 -9.50 -16.06
C SER A 49 -1.65 -8.39 -15.06
N GLN A 50 -2.92 -8.38 -14.67
CA GLN A 50 -3.43 -7.45 -13.66
C GLN A 50 -3.41 -8.13 -12.30
N VAL A 51 -2.98 -7.40 -11.29
CA VAL A 51 -2.90 -7.93 -9.93
C VAL A 51 -3.38 -6.88 -8.92
N ASP A 52 -3.68 -7.35 -7.71
CA ASP A 52 -3.84 -6.47 -6.55
C ASP A 52 -2.58 -6.61 -5.70
N VAL A 53 -1.92 -5.50 -5.43
CA VAL A 53 -0.71 -5.49 -4.63
C VAL A 53 -1.07 -5.06 -3.21
N LEU A 54 -0.67 -5.86 -2.23
CA LEU A 54 -0.88 -5.55 -0.83
C LEU A 54 0.23 -4.62 -0.35
N LEU A 55 -0.17 -3.51 0.25
CA LEU A 55 0.74 -2.59 0.92
C LEU A 55 0.36 -2.52 2.38
N ARG A 56 1.29 -2.86 3.26
CA ARG A 56 1.07 -2.76 4.71
C ARG A 56 1.30 -1.32 5.14
N PRO A 57 0.68 -0.90 6.28
CA PRO A 57 0.85 0.47 6.74
C PRO A 57 2.31 0.89 6.92
N GLU A 58 3.18 -0.04 7.32
CA GLU A 58 4.60 0.24 7.52
C GLU A 58 5.38 0.33 6.21
N ASP A 59 4.80 -0.07 5.08
CA ASP A 59 5.43 0.08 3.78
C ASP A 59 5.26 1.48 3.21
N VAL A 60 4.39 2.28 3.83
CA VAL A 60 4.08 3.63 3.38
C VAL A 60 4.71 4.59 4.38
N ILE A 61 5.74 5.30 3.94
CA ILE A 61 6.58 6.11 4.83
C ILE A 61 6.25 7.59 4.66
N ALA A 62 5.84 8.24 5.75
CA ALA A 62 5.63 9.69 5.74
C ALA A 62 7.00 10.38 5.57
N ASP A 63 7.08 11.27 4.58
CA ASP A 63 8.35 11.91 4.21
C ASP A 63 8.03 13.25 3.57
N GLU A 64 8.39 14.33 4.26
CA GLU A 64 8.07 15.68 3.78
C GLU A 64 8.72 16.02 2.45
N SER A 65 9.78 15.33 2.09
CA SER A 65 10.47 15.55 0.81
C SER A 65 9.93 14.68 -0.30
N ALA A 66 8.96 13.80 -0.02
CA ALA A 66 8.43 12.89 -1.02
C ALA A 66 7.54 13.63 -2.01
N HIS A 67 7.47 13.08 -3.22
CA HIS A 67 6.66 13.67 -4.30
C HIS A 67 5.18 13.34 -4.21
N LEU A 68 4.84 12.17 -3.63
CA LEU A 68 3.45 11.77 -3.51
C LEU A 68 2.80 12.54 -2.36
N ALA A 69 1.74 13.29 -2.67
CA ALA A 69 0.96 14.01 -1.67
C ALA A 69 -0.48 13.52 -1.77
N LEU A 70 -0.93 12.78 -0.77
CA LEU A 70 -2.22 12.12 -0.82
C LEU A 70 -3.16 12.68 0.25
N PRO A 71 -4.45 12.90 -0.11
CA PRO A 71 -5.42 13.44 0.84
C PRO A 71 -5.67 12.51 2.02
N VAL A 72 -5.67 13.06 3.21
CA VAL A 72 -6.01 12.32 4.43
C VAL A 72 -7.52 12.31 4.59
N THR A 73 -8.12 11.11 4.52
CA THR A 73 -9.56 10.95 4.69
C THR A 73 -9.92 10.57 6.11
N ARG A 74 -8.99 9.97 6.86
CA ARG A 74 -9.21 9.58 8.24
C ARG A 74 -7.89 9.53 8.98
N ARG A 75 -7.92 9.90 10.25
CA ARG A 75 -6.77 9.89 11.14
C ARG A 75 -7.17 9.15 12.41
N GLN A 76 -6.46 8.10 12.74
CA GLN A 76 -6.85 7.18 13.80
C GLN A 76 -5.69 7.01 14.77
N PHE A 77 -5.89 7.39 16.03
CA PHE A 77 -4.86 7.17 17.05
C PHE A 77 -4.92 5.74 17.54
N THR A 78 -3.78 5.06 17.53
CA THR A 78 -3.68 3.65 17.94
C THR A 78 -2.56 3.50 18.94
N GLY A 79 -2.73 4.09 20.12
CA GLY A 79 -1.69 4.11 21.15
C GLY A 79 -0.59 5.11 20.81
N ALA A 80 0.64 4.62 20.65
CA ALA A 80 1.79 5.49 20.37
C ALA A 80 1.91 5.87 18.89
N THR A 81 1.00 5.38 18.05
CA THR A 81 1.08 5.62 16.61
C THR A 81 -0.23 6.20 16.09
N ILE A 82 -0.17 6.69 14.86
CA ILE A 82 -1.32 7.19 14.13
C ILE A 82 -1.44 6.38 12.86
N LEU A 83 -2.66 5.92 12.57
CA LEU A 83 -2.95 5.27 11.30
C LEU A 83 -3.69 6.25 10.42
N TYR A 84 -3.06 6.63 9.31
CA TYR A 84 -3.66 7.51 8.33
C TYR A 84 -4.30 6.71 7.22
N HIS A 85 -5.50 7.11 6.81
CA HIS A 85 -6.18 6.60 5.63
C HIS A 85 -6.03 7.65 4.55
N LEU A 86 -5.39 7.28 3.45
CA LEU A 86 -5.07 8.20 2.36
C LEU A 86 -5.83 7.77 1.11
N ARG A 87 -6.39 8.74 0.41
CA ARG A 87 -7.12 8.45 -0.83
C ARG A 87 -6.17 8.39 -2.01
N VAL A 88 -6.32 7.35 -2.82
CA VAL A 88 -5.59 7.19 -4.06
C VAL A 88 -6.61 7.17 -5.19
N GLY A 89 -6.66 8.25 -5.98
CA GLY A 89 -7.65 8.33 -7.05
C GLY A 89 -9.07 8.35 -6.52
N ALA A 90 -9.98 7.72 -7.24
CA ALA A 90 -11.40 7.77 -6.91
C ALA A 90 -11.83 6.70 -5.91
N ASP A 91 -11.19 5.54 -5.91
CA ASP A 91 -11.72 4.37 -5.21
C ASP A 91 -10.67 3.50 -4.51
N GLU A 92 -9.43 3.94 -4.41
CA GLU A 92 -8.41 3.20 -3.68
C GLU A 92 -8.00 3.95 -2.43
N THR A 93 -7.63 3.20 -1.40
CA THR A 93 -7.17 3.75 -0.11
C THR A 93 -5.85 3.13 0.25
N LEU A 94 -4.96 3.97 0.77
CA LEU A 94 -3.66 3.53 1.24
C LEU A 94 -3.58 3.81 2.73
N LEU A 95 -3.02 2.88 3.49
CA LEU A 95 -2.83 3.06 4.93
C LEU A 95 -1.38 3.42 5.21
N CYS A 96 -1.17 4.38 6.11
CA CYS A 96 0.17 4.81 6.51
C CYS A 96 0.23 4.92 8.01
N GLN A 97 1.17 4.22 8.62
CA GLN A 97 1.37 4.31 10.06
C GLN A 97 2.51 5.27 10.36
N THR A 98 2.24 6.23 11.24
CA THR A 98 3.26 7.20 11.67
C THR A 98 3.36 7.20 13.20
N ASP A 99 4.37 7.89 13.72
CA ASP A 99 4.42 8.12 15.15
C ASP A 99 3.41 9.19 15.55
N SER A 100 3.21 9.36 16.87
CA SER A 100 2.19 10.27 17.39
C SER A 100 2.54 11.74 17.22
N HIS A 101 3.74 12.07 16.74
CA HIS A 101 4.16 13.46 16.55
C HIS A 101 3.75 14.04 15.21
N THR A 102 3.27 13.21 14.30
CA THR A 102 2.80 13.68 12.99
C THR A 102 1.51 14.47 13.15
N ASN A 103 1.51 15.70 12.61
CA ASN A 103 0.42 16.66 12.85
C ASN A 103 -0.52 16.89 11.66
N VAL A 104 -0.44 16.08 10.64
CA VAL A 104 -1.34 16.25 9.49
C VAL A 104 -2.75 15.84 9.91
N VAL A 105 -3.73 16.65 9.55
CA VAL A 105 -5.13 16.42 9.95
C VAL A 105 -5.96 16.00 8.74
N GLU A 106 -7.17 15.51 9.04
CA GLU A 106 -8.12 15.15 7.98
C GLU A 106 -8.41 16.34 7.10
N GLY A 107 -8.44 16.11 5.80
CA GLY A 107 -8.63 17.16 4.81
C GLY A 107 -7.34 17.72 4.24
N ASP A 108 -6.23 17.55 4.94
CA ASP A 108 -4.91 17.93 4.42
C ASP A 108 -4.29 16.79 3.63
N VAL A 109 -3.10 17.01 3.09
CA VAL A 109 -2.37 15.98 2.38
C VAL A 109 -1.20 15.50 3.23
N LEU A 110 -0.87 14.22 3.10
CA LEU A 110 0.31 13.63 3.69
C LEU A 110 1.25 13.22 2.56
N ARG A 111 2.51 13.66 2.66
CA ARG A 111 3.51 13.26 1.68
C ARG A 111 4.12 11.95 2.10
N VAL A 112 4.15 11.00 1.18
CA VAL A 112 4.60 9.64 1.48
C VAL A 112 5.48 9.10 0.37
N ARG A 113 6.32 8.13 0.72
CA ARG A 113 7.03 7.29 -0.23
C ARG A 113 6.73 5.84 0.08
N LEU A 114 6.81 5.01 -0.93
CA LEU A 114 6.54 3.59 -0.79
C LEU A 114 7.87 2.85 -0.69
N ALA A 115 7.99 2.03 0.36
CA ALA A 115 9.23 1.30 0.64
C ALA A 115 8.91 -0.18 0.75
N THR A 116 8.77 -0.84 -0.38
CA THR A 116 8.44 -2.26 -0.43
C THR A 116 9.70 -3.08 -0.61
N LYS A 117 9.86 -4.11 0.22
CA LYS A 117 10.92 -5.11 0.07
C LYS A 117 10.37 -6.37 -0.57
N HIS A 118 9.12 -6.64 -0.31
CA HIS A 118 8.41 -7.81 -0.83
C HIS A 118 7.16 -7.33 -1.56
N LEU A 119 6.91 -7.91 -2.72
CA LEU A 119 5.67 -7.67 -3.45
C LEU A 119 4.73 -8.82 -3.14
N VAL A 120 3.67 -8.52 -2.42
CA VAL A 120 2.60 -9.48 -2.16
C VAL A 120 1.48 -9.14 -3.11
N ALA A 121 1.33 -9.93 -4.16
CA ALA A 121 0.39 -9.65 -5.23
C ALA A 121 -0.55 -10.84 -5.43
N PHE A 122 -1.79 -10.53 -5.75
CA PHE A 122 -2.83 -11.54 -5.97
C PHE A 122 -3.43 -11.35 -7.36
N SER A 123 -3.60 -12.45 -8.08
CA SER A 123 -4.20 -12.41 -9.40
C SER A 123 -5.67 -12.01 -9.30
N ILE A 124 -6.09 -11.12 -10.19
CA ILE A 124 -7.47 -10.66 -10.23
C ILE A 124 -8.37 -11.65 -10.95
N ASN A 125 -7.79 -12.42 -11.87
CA ASN A 125 -8.56 -13.28 -12.74
C ASN A 125 -8.90 -14.64 -12.12
N ASN A 126 -8.51 -14.90 -10.88
CA ASN A 126 -8.73 -16.18 -10.22
C ASN A 126 -9.71 -16.09 -9.05
N GLU A 127 -10.61 -15.18 -9.13
CA GLU A 127 -11.61 -15.00 -8.07
C GLU A 127 -12.76 -15.97 -8.19
#